data_415e28a9569f0bafdd566e3532986284
#
_entry.id   415e28a9569f0bafdd566e3532986284
#
_cell.length_a   1.000
_cell.length_b   1.000
_cell.length_c   1.000
_cell.angle_alpha   90.00
_cell.angle_beta   90.00
_cell.angle_gamma   90.00
#
_symmetry.space_group_name_H-M   'P 1'
#
loop_
_entity.id
_entity.type
_entity.pdbx_description
1 polymer ?
#
loop_
_entity_poly.entity_id
_entity_poly.type
_entity_poly.pdbx_seq_one_letter_code
_entity_poly.pdbx_strand_id
1 'polypeptide(L)'
;MTSNADQLPQSADSVMQAADQFAQRQLVPHAAQWGRGYFERKALFEPAGAAGLMGLQVPLEWGGMALPFADKAKVLHKLAQIDFSAAMALVNSHNVVAQLVKASPHTLAPLYAGNLMRGLMVACTALTEPGAGSDLGHIQTTAVRQGEGWLLNGEKTWIINAAHADAVVVYAQTQTGSGVKGIAAFLALADTPGFERVAVTTHTALSSMGIGGLRLKNVYCDASHLVYAPGEAFVDIMAAINRARTYVAAMCC
;
A
#
# COMPACT_ATOMS: atom_id res chain seq x y z
N MET A 1 32.89 16.47 8.63
CA MET A 1 31.92 16.27 9.72
C MET A 1 30.60 15.90 9.05
N THR A 2 30.37 14.61 8.84
CA THR A 2 29.08 14.07 8.32
C THR A 2 28.05 14.27 9.42
N SER A 3 26.99 15.01 9.13
CA SER A 3 25.93 15.30 10.09
C SER A 3 25.19 13.99 10.45
N ASN A 4 24.92 13.80 11.73
CA ASN A 4 24.16 12.67 12.29
C ASN A 4 22.68 12.60 11.82
N ALA A 5 22.33 13.35 10.75
CA ALA A 5 20.95 13.50 10.27
C ALA A 5 20.52 12.46 9.21
N ASP A 6 21.47 11.64 8.69
CA ASP A 6 21.20 10.77 7.53
C ASP A 6 21.14 9.26 7.85
N GLN A 7 21.20 8.85 9.11
CA GLN A 7 21.05 7.43 9.46
C GLN A 7 19.60 7.13 9.88
N LEU A 8 18.98 6.16 9.18
CA LEU A 8 17.66 5.64 9.57
C LEU A 8 17.70 5.11 11.03
N PRO A 9 16.61 5.24 11.78
CA PRO A 9 16.49 4.71 13.14
C PRO A 9 16.76 3.20 13.15
N GLN A 10 17.56 2.70 14.11
CA GLN A 10 17.99 1.29 14.15
C GLN A 10 17.46 0.51 15.36
N SER A 11 16.67 1.13 16.23
CA SER A 11 16.05 0.49 17.39
C SER A 11 14.57 0.87 17.50
N ALA A 12 13.78 0.09 18.23
CA ALA A 12 12.36 0.39 18.46
C ALA A 12 12.19 1.79 19.10
N ASP A 13 13.04 2.17 20.06
CA ASP A 13 12.99 3.48 20.71
C ASP A 13 13.33 4.62 19.74
N SER A 14 14.37 4.46 18.93
CA SER A 14 14.74 5.47 17.93
C SER A 14 13.66 5.64 16.83
N VAL A 15 12.98 4.56 16.46
CA VAL A 15 11.84 4.61 15.54
C VAL A 15 10.65 5.33 16.18
N MET A 16 10.35 5.06 17.44
CA MET A 16 9.29 5.77 18.17
C MET A 16 9.57 7.27 18.27
N GLN A 17 10.82 7.64 18.52
CA GLN A 17 11.25 9.05 18.52
C GLN A 17 11.12 9.69 17.13
N ALA A 18 11.51 8.99 16.06
CA ALA A 18 11.34 9.45 14.68
C ALA A 18 9.86 9.63 14.32
N ALA A 19 8.99 8.70 14.76
CA ALA A 19 7.57 8.80 14.58
C ALA A 19 6.96 10.00 15.33
N ASP A 20 7.42 10.28 16.55
CA ASP A 20 7.03 11.48 17.30
C ASP A 20 7.41 12.77 16.58
N GLN A 21 8.67 12.86 16.15
CA GLN A 21 9.14 14.03 15.42
C GLN A 21 8.40 14.24 14.11
N PHE A 22 8.16 13.16 13.35
CA PHE A 22 7.35 13.20 12.14
C PHE A 22 5.92 13.67 12.44
N ALA A 23 5.28 13.11 13.46
CA ALA A 23 3.93 13.48 13.87
C ALA A 23 3.82 14.96 14.22
N GLN A 24 4.76 15.49 15.04
CA GLN A 24 4.77 16.90 15.43
C GLN A 24 5.06 17.85 14.27
N ARG A 25 5.95 17.48 13.36
CA ARG A 25 6.38 18.34 12.26
C ARG A 25 5.49 18.28 11.03
N GLN A 26 4.83 17.14 10.78
CA GLN A 26 4.06 16.89 9.57
C GLN A 26 2.57 16.68 9.84
N LEU A 27 2.18 15.83 10.80
CA LEU A 27 0.75 15.56 11.00
C LEU A 27 0.05 16.68 11.75
N VAL A 28 0.57 17.14 12.87
CA VAL A 28 -0.07 18.18 13.69
C VAL A 28 -0.38 19.46 12.90
N PRO A 29 0.56 20.03 12.10
CA PRO A 29 0.27 21.23 11.34
C PRO A 29 -0.73 21.05 10.20
N HIS A 30 -0.82 19.84 9.63
CA HIS A 30 -1.56 19.59 8.39
C HIS A 30 -2.88 18.84 8.57
N ALA A 31 -3.10 18.12 9.70
CA ALA A 31 -4.26 17.24 9.89
C ALA A 31 -5.60 17.96 9.63
N ALA A 32 -5.78 19.17 10.16
CA ALA A 32 -7.01 19.94 9.96
C ALA A 32 -7.23 20.33 8.49
N GLN A 33 -6.17 20.64 7.75
CA GLN A 33 -6.24 21.01 6.34
C GLN A 33 -6.52 19.75 5.49
N TRP A 34 -5.82 18.67 5.76
CA TRP A 34 -6.01 17.40 5.05
C TRP A 34 -7.40 16.81 5.28
N GLY A 35 -7.93 16.91 6.50
CA GLY A 35 -9.30 16.51 6.82
C GLY A 35 -10.39 17.28 6.04
N ARG A 36 -10.05 18.46 5.50
CA ARG A 36 -10.92 19.28 4.63
C ARG A 36 -10.75 19.02 3.14
N GLY A 37 -9.90 18.07 2.75
CA GLY A 37 -9.67 17.68 1.36
C GLY A 37 -8.47 18.34 0.67
N TYR A 38 -7.72 19.20 1.34
CA TYR A 38 -6.51 19.83 0.78
C TYR A 38 -5.28 18.97 1.07
N PHE A 39 -5.24 17.77 0.50
CA PHE A 39 -4.17 16.80 0.74
C PHE A 39 -3.14 16.82 -0.38
N GLU A 40 -1.86 16.99 0.00
CA GLU A 40 -0.71 16.87 -0.88
C GLU A 40 0.09 15.61 -0.53
N ARG A 41 0.08 14.60 -1.42
CA ARG A 41 0.76 13.32 -1.18
C ARG A 41 2.23 13.46 -0.81
N LYS A 42 2.96 14.38 -1.46
CA LYS A 42 4.38 14.62 -1.20
C LYS A 42 4.64 15.10 0.22
N ALA A 43 3.76 15.94 0.75
CA ALA A 43 3.88 16.46 2.12
C ALA A 43 3.69 15.36 3.19
N LEU A 44 3.07 14.23 2.85
CA LEU A 44 2.94 13.08 3.74
C LEU A 44 4.04 12.03 3.50
N PHE A 45 4.19 11.57 2.26
CA PHE A 45 4.98 10.36 1.97
C PHE A 45 6.48 10.59 1.97
N GLU A 46 6.97 11.71 1.41
CA GLU A 46 8.42 11.99 1.36
C GLU A 46 9.02 12.20 2.76
N PRO A 47 8.43 13.03 3.67
CA PRO A 47 8.91 13.12 5.04
C PRO A 47 8.78 11.83 5.84
N ALA A 48 7.74 11.02 5.61
CA ALA A 48 7.60 9.70 6.22
C ALA A 48 8.69 8.73 5.75
N GLY A 49 9.05 8.78 4.46
CA GLY A 49 10.18 8.04 3.91
C GLY A 49 11.51 8.46 4.54
N ALA A 50 11.77 9.77 4.64
CA ALA A 50 12.96 10.31 5.30
C ALA A 50 13.05 9.91 6.79
N ALA A 51 11.93 9.78 7.48
CA ALA A 51 11.85 9.28 8.85
C ALA A 51 11.93 7.74 8.95
N GLY A 52 12.02 7.00 7.82
CA GLY A 52 12.05 5.55 7.75
C GLY A 52 10.71 4.85 7.96
N LEU A 53 9.62 5.58 8.15
CA LEU A 53 8.30 5.03 8.49
C LEU A 53 7.69 4.19 7.37
N MET A 54 8.22 4.31 6.14
CA MET A 54 7.80 3.50 5.00
C MET A 54 8.48 2.14 4.93
N GLY A 55 9.48 1.86 5.78
CA GLY A 55 10.27 0.62 5.82
C GLY A 55 10.20 -0.17 7.14
N LEU A 56 9.19 0.06 7.99
CA LEU A 56 9.14 -0.47 9.37
C LEU A 56 9.38 -1.99 9.47
N GLN A 57 8.73 -2.80 8.63
CA GLN A 57 8.87 -4.27 8.61
C GLN A 57 9.68 -4.80 7.42
N VAL A 58 10.23 -3.91 6.61
CA VAL A 58 11.11 -4.31 5.52
C VAL A 58 12.44 -4.77 6.10
N PRO A 59 13.05 -5.88 5.63
CA PRO A 59 14.32 -6.39 6.11
C PRO A 59 15.47 -5.38 5.95
N LEU A 60 16.49 -5.50 6.82
CA LEU A 60 17.65 -4.58 6.84
C LEU A 60 18.44 -4.59 5.53
N GLU A 61 18.58 -5.74 4.88
CA GLU A 61 19.26 -5.88 3.59
C GLU A 61 18.59 -5.10 2.46
N TRP A 62 17.32 -4.70 2.64
CA TRP A 62 16.57 -3.83 1.73
C TRP A 62 16.54 -2.36 2.18
N GLY A 63 17.27 -2.02 3.23
CA GLY A 63 17.28 -0.67 3.82
C GLY A 63 16.06 -0.36 4.69
N GLY A 64 15.32 -1.38 5.10
CA GLY A 64 14.22 -1.27 6.07
C GLY A 64 14.70 -1.37 7.51
N MET A 65 13.76 -1.50 8.45
CA MET A 65 14.04 -1.52 9.89
C MET A 65 13.82 -2.89 10.54
N ALA A 66 13.26 -3.85 9.83
CA ALA A 66 12.94 -5.21 10.30
C ALA A 66 12.22 -5.25 11.66
N LEU A 67 11.37 -4.27 11.96
CA LEU A 67 10.69 -4.18 13.24
C LEU A 67 9.73 -5.35 13.46
N PRO A 68 9.62 -5.84 14.71
CA PRO A 68 8.54 -6.72 15.11
C PRO A 68 7.17 -6.10 14.85
N PHE A 69 6.17 -6.95 14.60
CA PHE A 69 4.80 -6.50 14.33
C PHE A 69 4.21 -5.63 15.46
N ALA A 70 4.50 -5.97 16.72
CA ALA A 70 4.02 -5.22 17.88
C ALA A 70 4.56 -3.77 17.88
N ASP A 71 5.81 -3.56 17.51
CA ASP A 71 6.41 -2.22 17.50
C ASP A 71 5.90 -1.40 16.30
N LYS A 72 5.69 -2.02 15.13
CA LYS A 72 4.94 -1.38 14.04
C LYS A 72 3.56 -0.93 14.50
N ALA A 73 2.81 -1.77 15.22
CA ALA A 73 1.48 -1.41 15.69
C ALA A 73 1.50 -0.22 16.67
N LYS A 74 2.51 -0.14 17.55
CA LYS A 74 2.71 1.03 18.45
C LYS A 74 2.99 2.31 17.66
N VAL A 75 3.86 2.24 16.64
CA VAL A 75 4.15 3.38 15.77
C VAL A 75 2.87 3.86 15.08
N LEU A 76 2.11 2.95 14.48
CA LEU A 76 0.86 3.28 13.80
C LEU A 76 -0.19 3.87 14.73
N HIS A 77 -0.35 3.30 15.94
CA HIS A 77 -1.23 3.84 16.97
C HIS A 77 -0.87 5.29 17.29
N LYS A 78 0.40 5.58 17.50
CA LYS A 78 0.89 6.92 17.79
C LYS A 78 0.58 7.93 16.68
N LEU A 79 0.81 7.57 15.43
CA LEU A 79 0.46 8.43 14.28
C LEU A 79 -1.05 8.63 14.16
N ALA A 80 -1.84 7.57 14.39
CA ALA A 80 -3.29 7.58 14.29
C ALA A 80 -3.98 8.46 15.34
N GLN A 81 -3.37 8.65 16.51
CA GLN A 81 -3.87 9.59 17.53
C GLN A 81 -3.91 11.05 17.03
N ILE A 82 -3.12 11.39 15.99
CA ILE A 82 -3.10 12.73 15.39
C ILE A 82 -3.89 12.74 14.09
N ASP A 83 -3.61 11.82 13.18
CA ASP A 83 -4.35 11.66 11.92
C ASP A 83 -4.43 10.18 11.53
N PHE A 84 -5.56 9.57 11.83
CA PHE A 84 -5.85 8.17 11.48
C PHE A 84 -5.75 7.92 9.98
N SER A 85 -6.23 8.87 9.16
CA SER A 85 -6.25 8.74 7.70
C SER A 85 -4.85 8.73 7.11
N ALA A 86 -3.98 9.64 7.58
CA ALA A 86 -2.59 9.69 7.16
C ALA A 86 -1.83 8.41 7.58
N ALA A 87 -2.05 7.93 8.82
CA ALA A 87 -1.45 6.69 9.31
C ALA A 87 -1.89 5.48 8.46
N MET A 88 -3.18 5.42 8.06
CA MET A 88 -3.70 4.39 7.15
C MET A 88 -3.09 4.48 5.75
N ALA A 89 -2.92 5.68 5.20
CA ALA A 89 -2.29 5.90 3.90
C ALA A 89 -0.84 5.38 3.91
N LEU A 90 -0.07 5.74 4.94
CA LEU A 90 1.33 5.31 5.09
C LEU A 90 1.45 3.79 5.22
N VAL A 91 0.68 3.17 6.12
CA VAL A 91 0.78 1.71 6.34
C VAL A 91 0.32 0.91 5.13
N ASN A 92 -0.64 1.41 4.34
CA ASN A 92 -1.09 0.73 3.14
C ASN A 92 0.03 0.67 2.09
N SER A 93 0.74 1.78 1.84
CA SER A 93 1.88 1.80 0.93
C SER A 93 3.07 0.99 1.48
N HIS A 94 3.40 1.10 2.78
CA HIS A 94 4.41 0.26 3.44
C HIS A 94 4.14 -1.25 3.27
N ASN A 95 2.87 -1.68 3.39
CA ASN A 95 2.53 -3.09 3.24
C ASN A 95 2.83 -3.62 1.82
N VAL A 96 2.66 -2.79 0.79
CA VAL A 96 3.05 -3.16 -0.58
C VAL A 96 4.58 -3.33 -0.68
N VAL A 97 5.38 -2.45 -0.07
CA VAL A 97 6.84 -2.64 -0.03
C VAL A 97 7.20 -3.98 0.58
N ALA A 98 6.68 -4.27 1.77
CA ALA A 98 6.94 -5.54 2.46
C ALA A 98 6.48 -6.75 1.64
N GLN A 99 5.36 -6.62 0.92
CA GLN A 99 4.84 -7.65 0.02
C GLN A 99 5.78 -7.90 -1.17
N LEU A 100 6.24 -6.85 -1.86
CA LEU A 100 7.16 -6.98 -3.00
C LEU A 100 8.49 -7.59 -2.60
N VAL A 101 9.05 -7.16 -1.48
CA VAL A 101 10.32 -7.71 -0.96
C VAL A 101 10.18 -9.19 -0.61
N LYS A 102 9.04 -9.61 -0.05
CA LYS A 102 8.76 -11.00 0.29
C LYS A 102 8.51 -11.88 -0.95
N ALA A 103 7.65 -11.40 -1.87
CA ALA A 103 7.12 -12.22 -2.97
C ALA A 103 7.97 -12.14 -4.24
N SER A 104 8.64 -11.03 -4.48
CA SER A 104 9.34 -10.75 -5.74
C SER A 104 10.71 -10.09 -5.49
N PRO A 105 11.58 -10.72 -4.67
CA PRO A 105 12.86 -10.12 -4.25
C PRO A 105 13.84 -9.94 -5.42
N HIS A 106 13.70 -10.72 -6.49
CA HIS A 106 14.63 -10.70 -7.63
C HIS A 106 14.09 -9.93 -8.86
N THR A 107 12.82 -9.54 -8.85
CA THR A 107 12.15 -8.90 -10.00
C THR A 107 11.61 -7.52 -9.65
N LEU A 108 10.56 -7.43 -8.84
CA LEU A 108 9.86 -6.18 -8.55
C LEU A 108 10.49 -5.35 -7.42
N ALA A 109 10.98 -6.02 -6.38
CA ALA A 109 11.56 -5.31 -5.24
C ALA A 109 12.76 -4.44 -5.62
N PRO A 110 13.75 -4.88 -6.45
CA PRO A 110 14.85 -4.04 -6.87
C PRO A 110 14.42 -2.78 -7.64
N LEU A 111 13.30 -2.86 -8.36
CA LEU A 111 12.81 -1.76 -9.19
C LEU A 111 12.02 -0.71 -8.38
N TYR A 112 11.24 -1.15 -7.40
CA TYR A 112 10.22 -0.30 -6.79
C TYR A 112 10.41 -0.04 -5.30
N ALA A 113 10.99 -0.99 -4.53
CA ALA A 113 11.05 -0.88 -3.06
C ALA A 113 11.77 0.38 -2.58
N GLY A 114 12.89 0.75 -3.21
CA GLY A 114 13.65 1.95 -2.83
C GLY A 114 12.86 3.25 -3.00
N ASN A 115 12.13 3.42 -4.11
CA ASN A 115 11.31 4.62 -4.34
C ASN A 115 10.08 4.65 -3.42
N LEU A 116 9.46 3.51 -3.16
CA LEU A 116 8.34 3.38 -2.24
C LEU A 116 8.77 3.68 -0.79
N MET A 117 9.91 3.15 -0.34
CA MET A 117 10.43 3.43 1.02
C MET A 117 10.83 4.88 1.22
N ARG A 118 11.30 5.57 0.17
CA ARG A 118 11.60 7.01 0.24
C ARG A 118 10.35 7.89 0.11
N GLY A 119 9.18 7.32 -0.13
CA GLY A 119 7.94 8.07 -0.35
C GLY A 119 7.85 8.80 -1.69
N LEU A 120 8.78 8.54 -2.62
CA LEU A 120 8.79 9.12 -3.98
C LEU A 120 7.74 8.47 -4.88
N MET A 121 7.36 7.23 -4.57
CA MET A 121 6.23 6.53 -5.13
C MET A 121 5.26 6.15 -4.03
N VAL A 122 3.98 6.09 -4.37
CA VAL A 122 2.89 5.63 -3.49
C VAL A 122 2.31 4.35 -4.08
N ALA A 123 2.07 3.35 -3.23
CA ALA A 123 1.43 2.12 -3.65
C ALA A 123 0.16 1.80 -2.86
N CYS A 124 -0.66 0.94 -3.43
CA CYS A 124 -1.84 0.39 -2.76
C CYS A 124 -2.14 -1.05 -3.19
N THR A 125 -3.01 -1.70 -2.42
CA THR A 125 -3.56 -3.02 -2.72
C THR A 125 -5.00 -2.87 -3.15
N ALA A 126 -5.35 -3.32 -4.35
CA ALA A 126 -6.67 -3.24 -4.94
C ALA A 126 -7.34 -4.62 -4.98
N LEU A 127 -8.20 -4.88 -4.00
CA LEU A 127 -8.92 -6.14 -3.83
C LEU A 127 -10.41 -5.98 -4.04
N THR A 128 -11.04 -5.04 -3.30
CA THR A 128 -12.49 -4.79 -3.25
C THR A 128 -13.05 -4.33 -4.59
N GLU A 129 -14.22 -4.83 -4.95
CA GLU A 129 -14.99 -4.48 -6.15
C GLU A 129 -16.41 -4.03 -5.79
N PRO A 130 -17.15 -3.38 -6.70
CA PRO A 130 -18.55 -3.00 -6.43
C PRO A 130 -19.44 -4.17 -5.99
N GLY A 131 -19.18 -5.36 -6.50
CA GLY A 131 -19.95 -6.59 -6.19
C GLY A 131 -19.25 -7.56 -5.23
N ALA A 132 -18.01 -7.30 -4.81
CA ALA A 132 -17.23 -8.25 -4.01
C ALA A 132 -16.36 -7.53 -2.97
N GLY A 133 -16.73 -7.66 -1.72
CA GLY A 133 -15.97 -7.13 -0.57
C GLY A 133 -15.61 -8.24 0.41
N SER A 134 -16.54 -8.64 1.27
CA SER A 134 -16.31 -9.71 2.24
C SER A 134 -16.15 -11.08 1.57
N ASP A 135 -16.85 -11.29 0.48
CA ASP A 135 -16.74 -12.51 -0.33
C ASP A 135 -15.74 -12.31 -1.48
N LEU A 136 -14.48 -12.57 -1.18
CA LEU A 136 -13.36 -12.41 -2.10
C LEU A 136 -13.36 -13.45 -3.23
N GLY A 137 -14.06 -14.57 -3.08
CA GLY A 137 -14.18 -15.60 -4.11
C GLY A 137 -14.94 -15.14 -5.34
N HIS A 138 -15.71 -14.06 -5.22
CA HIS A 138 -16.55 -13.52 -6.27
C HIS A 138 -16.00 -12.28 -6.97
N ILE A 139 -14.69 -11.98 -6.85
CA ILE A 139 -14.09 -10.89 -7.62
C ILE A 139 -14.23 -11.17 -9.12
N GLN A 140 -14.59 -10.12 -9.88
CA GLN A 140 -14.86 -10.16 -11.31
C GLN A 140 -13.72 -9.60 -12.17
N THR A 141 -12.78 -8.85 -11.57
CA THR A 141 -11.57 -8.41 -12.29
C THR A 141 -10.85 -9.63 -12.83
N THR A 142 -10.54 -9.61 -14.12
CA THR A 142 -9.89 -10.72 -14.83
C THR A 142 -8.46 -10.39 -15.21
N ALA A 143 -7.61 -11.41 -15.28
CA ALA A 143 -6.28 -11.37 -15.88
C ALA A 143 -6.19 -12.47 -16.94
N VAL A 144 -6.13 -12.08 -18.20
CA VAL A 144 -6.09 -13.00 -19.34
C VAL A 144 -4.68 -13.00 -19.94
N ARG A 145 -4.11 -14.18 -20.20
CA ARG A 145 -2.81 -14.30 -20.86
C ARG A 145 -2.82 -13.64 -22.22
N GLN A 146 -1.79 -12.81 -22.50
CA GLN A 146 -1.53 -12.23 -23.80
C GLN A 146 -0.02 -12.19 -24.07
N GLY A 147 0.46 -13.01 -24.97
CA GLY A 147 1.89 -13.20 -25.18
C GLY A 147 2.58 -13.66 -23.91
N GLU A 148 3.67 -12.99 -23.56
CA GLU A 148 4.43 -13.27 -22.33
C GLU A 148 3.77 -12.68 -21.06
N GLY A 149 2.81 -11.76 -21.21
CA GLY A 149 2.19 -11.04 -20.09
C GLY A 149 0.71 -11.37 -19.90
N TRP A 150 0.03 -10.38 -19.30
CA TRP A 150 -1.39 -10.48 -18.92
C TRP A 150 -2.11 -9.17 -19.24
N LEU A 151 -3.38 -9.27 -19.65
CA LEU A 151 -4.30 -8.13 -19.72
C LEU A 151 -5.25 -8.15 -18.53
N LEU A 152 -5.25 -7.07 -17.77
CA LEU A 152 -6.14 -6.86 -16.65
C LEU A 152 -7.37 -6.08 -17.11
N ASN A 153 -8.58 -6.57 -16.74
CA ASN A 153 -9.86 -5.93 -16.99
C ASN A 153 -10.75 -6.01 -15.76
N GLY A 154 -11.34 -4.89 -15.35
CA GLY A 154 -12.27 -4.85 -14.22
C GLY A 154 -12.33 -3.52 -13.51
N GLU A 155 -13.05 -3.48 -12.39
CA GLU A 155 -13.21 -2.30 -11.55
C GLU A 155 -12.89 -2.63 -10.10
N LYS A 156 -12.18 -1.72 -9.43
CA LYS A 156 -11.89 -1.77 -7.99
C LYS A 156 -12.45 -0.52 -7.33
N THR A 157 -12.94 -0.64 -6.10
CA THR A 157 -13.54 0.48 -5.37
C THR A 157 -13.12 0.48 -3.90
N TRP A 158 -13.25 1.64 -3.24
CA TRP A 158 -12.90 1.83 -1.83
C TRP A 158 -11.44 1.48 -1.51
N ILE A 159 -10.55 1.77 -2.43
CA ILE A 159 -9.13 1.44 -2.30
C ILE A 159 -8.39 2.63 -1.67
N ILE A 160 -7.74 2.39 -0.53
CA ILE A 160 -6.87 3.37 0.13
C ILE A 160 -5.70 3.68 -0.78
N ASN A 161 -5.32 4.96 -0.88
CA ASN A 161 -4.28 5.50 -1.77
C ASN A 161 -4.60 5.46 -3.27
N ALA A 162 -5.70 4.85 -3.74
CA ALA A 162 -5.96 4.73 -5.18
C ALA A 162 -5.98 6.07 -5.92
N ALA A 163 -6.39 7.16 -5.24
CA ALA A 163 -6.36 8.50 -5.82
C ALA A 163 -4.94 8.99 -6.16
N HIS A 164 -3.91 8.42 -5.53
CA HIS A 164 -2.52 8.91 -5.60
C HIS A 164 -1.50 7.85 -5.96
N ALA A 165 -1.88 6.55 -5.98
CA ALA A 165 -0.95 5.46 -6.19
C ALA A 165 -0.28 5.50 -7.57
N ASP A 166 1.04 5.29 -7.59
CA ASP A 166 1.84 5.10 -8.80
C ASP A 166 1.92 3.62 -9.19
N ALA A 167 1.82 2.73 -8.18
CA ALA A 167 1.84 1.28 -8.34
C ALA A 167 0.72 0.63 -7.52
N VAL A 168 0.06 -0.36 -8.09
CA VAL A 168 -1.11 -1.01 -7.48
C VAL A 168 -0.96 -2.53 -7.57
N VAL A 169 -1.01 -3.22 -6.44
CA VAL A 169 -1.15 -4.68 -6.42
C VAL A 169 -2.61 -5.02 -6.65
N VAL A 170 -2.94 -5.45 -7.86
CA VAL A 170 -4.29 -5.81 -8.30
C VAL A 170 -4.52 -7.31 -8.16
N TYR A 171 -5.57 -7.69 -7.44
CA TYR A 171 -6.03 -9.08 -7.35
C TYR A 171 -7.06 -9.34 -8.44
N ALA A 172 -6.82 -10.35 -9.28
CA ALA A 172 -7.65 -10.67 -10.44
C ALA A 172 -7.81 -12.19 -10.64
N GLN A 173 -8.92 -12.60 -11.24
CA GLN A 173 -9.20 -13.98 -11.65
C GLN A 173 -8.43 -14.31 -12.92
N THR A 174 -7.64 -15.36 -12.89
CA THR A 174 -6.94 -15.91 -14.07
C THR A 174 -7.74 -16.98 -14.79
N GLN A 175 -8.74 -17.55 -14.10
CA GLN A 175 -9.62 -18.58 -14.64
C GLN A 175 -11.04 -18.40 -14.09
N THR A 176 -11.99 -18.15 -14.94
CA THR A 176 -13.41 -17.99 -14.59
C THR A 176 -13.94 -19.21 -13.85
N GLY A 177 -14.68 -18.97 -12.76
CA GLY A 177 -15.32 -20.02 -11.99
C GLY A 177 -14.41 -20.79 -11.02
N SER A 178 -13.13 -20.45 -10.92
CA SER A 178 -12.19 -21.12 -10.01
C SER A 178 -12.27 -20.63 -8.56
N GLY A 179 -13.13 -19.64 -8.27
CA GLY A 179 -13.25 -19.05 -6.95
C GLY A 179 -11.88 -18.53 -6.46
N VAL A 180 -11.58 -18.72 -5.20
CA VAL A 180 -10.32 -18.23 -4.60
C VAL A 180 -9.05 -18.84 -5.20
N LYS A 181 -9.15 -20.03 -5.81
CA LYS A 181 -7.99 -20.73 -6.41
C LYS A 181 -7.53 -20.08 -7.72
N GLY A 182 -8.40 -19.36 -8.41
CA GLY A 182 -8.08 -18.64 -9.65
C GLY A 182 -7.48 -17.24 -9.41
N ILE A 183 -7.47 -16.76 -8.17
CA ILE A 183 -6.99 -15.41 -7.86
C ILE A 183 -5.47 -15.38 -7.91
N ALA A 184 -4.93 -14.45 -8.72
CA ALA A 184 -3.53 -14.06 -8.74
C ALA A 184 -3.37 -12.59 -8.37
N ALA A 185 -2.16 -12.13 -8.07
CA ALA A 185 -1.86 -10.74 -7.78
C ALA A 185 -0.81 -10.19 -8.75
N PHE A 186 -1.07 -9.00 -9.30
CA PHE A 186 -0.24 -8.34 -10.30
C PHE A 186 0.12 -6.92 -9.86
N LEU A 187 1.34 -6.48 -10.12
CA LEU A 187 1.72 -5.08 -9.94
C LEU A 187 1.38 -4.30 -11.23
N ALA A 188 0.32 -3.51 -11.19
CA ALA A 188 -0.03 -2.58 -12.27
C ALA A 188 0.53 -1.19 -11.98
N LEU A 189 1.13 -0.54 -12.99
CA LEU A 189 1.59 0.84 -12.89
C LEU A 189 0.50 1.80 -13.38
N ALA A 190 0.38 2.93 -12.72
CA ALA A 190 -0.71 3.87 -12.97
C ALA A 190 -0.57 4.68 -14.27
N ASP A 191 0.60 4.65 -14.90
CA ASP A 191 0.90 5.24 -16.22
C ASP A 191 0.66 4.26 -17.37
N THR A 192 0.31 2.99 -17.08
CA THR A 192 0.02 1.99 -18.11
C THR A 192 -1.27 2.37 -18.86
N PRO A 193 -1.28 2.32 -20.21
CA PRO A 193 -2.50 2.55 -20.98
C PRO A 193 -3.68 1.69 -20.50
N GLY A 194 -4.85 2.31 -20.38
CA GLY A 194 -6.07 1.65 -19.89
C GLY A 194 -6.24 1.65 -18.37
N PHE A 195 -5.27 2.16 -17.62
CA PHE A 195 -5.42 2.39 -16.17
C PHE A 195 -6.11 3.72 -15.92
N GLU A 196 -7.30 3.69 -15.33
CA GLU A 196 -8.08 4.89 -15.00
C GLU A 196 -8.34 4.96 -13.49
N ARG A 197 -8.12 6.14 -12.87
CA ARG A 197 -8.58 6.42 -11.51
C ARG A 197 -10.02 6.88 -11.54
N VAL A 198 -10.84 6.34 -10.64
CA VAL A 198 -12.25 6.69 -10.49
C VAL A 198 -12.44 7.37 -9.14
N ALA A 199 -13.05 8.54 -9.15
CA ALA A 199 -13.38 9.23 -7.90
C ALA A 199 -14.46 8.43 -7.14
N VAL A 200 -14.25 8.28 -5.84
CA VAL A 200 -15.25 7.74 -4.91
C VAL A 200 -15.66 8.86 -3.97
N THR A 201 -16.95 9.14 -3.92
CA THR A 201 -17.47 10.19 -3.02
C THR A 201 -17.41 9.68 -1.59
N THR A 202 -16.53 10.26 -0.79
CA THR A 202 -16.46 10.01 0.65
C THR A 202 -17.02 11.22 1.38
N HIS A 203 -17.95 11.00 2.30
CA HIS A 203 -18.55 12.07 3.13
C HIS A 203 -17.87 12.20 4.50
N THR A 204 -16.65 11.67 4.63
CA THR A 204 -15.93 11.59 5.90
C THR A 204 -14.68 12.45 5.86
N ALA A 205 -14.19 12.83 7.03
CA ALA A 205 -12.91 13.55 7.21
C ALA A 205 -11.67 12.65 6.90
N LEU A 206 -11.81 11.67 6.01
CA LEU A 206 -10.77 10.69 5.67
C LEU A 206 -10.02 11.03 4.36
N SER A 207 -9.92 12.32 4.04
CA SER A 207 -9.36 12.77 2.74
C SER A 207 -7.90 12.39 2.54
N SER A 208 -7.08 12.44 3.60
CA SER A 208 -5.66 12.05 3.54
C SER A 208 -5.44 10.55 3.30
N MET A 209 -6.48 9.73 3.44
CA MET A 209 -6.44 8.31 3.08
C MET A 209 -6.41 8.08 1.57
N GLY A 210 -6.76 9.07 0.76
CA GLY A 210 -6.74 8.99 -0.70
C GLY A 210 -7.61 7.87 -1.26
N ILE A 211 -8.80 7.65 -0.66
CA ILE A 211 -9.71 6.59 -1.09
C ILE A 211 -10.21 6.88 -2.50
N GLY A 212 -10.14 5.88 -3.36
CA GLY A 212 -10.60 5.96 -4.75
C GLY A 212 -11.02 4.61 -5.30
N GLY A 213 -11.42 4.62 -6.55
CA GLY A 213 -11.64 3.45 -7.38
C GLY A 213 -10.64 3.40 -8.53
N LEU A 214 -10.60 2.27 -9.18
CA LEU A 214 -9.78 2.01 -10.35
C LEU A 214 -10.63 1.32 -11.40
N ARG A 215 -10.46 1.70 -12.67
CA ARG A 215 -10.99 0.99 -13.82
C ARG A 215 -9.84 0.56 -14.69
N LEU A 216 -9.79 -0.72 -15.00
CA LEU A 216 -8.76 -1.37 -15.80
C LEU A 216 -9.39 -1.82 -17.13
N LYS A 217 -8.86 -1.30 -18.24
CA LYS A 217 -9.30 -1.63 -19.60
C LYS A 217 -8.10 -2.08 -20.41
N ASN A 218 -7.92 -3.40 -20.51
CA ASN A 218 -6.77 -4.00 -21.18
C ASN A 218 -5.42 -3.46 -20.67
N VAL A 219 -5.30 -3.29 -19.36
CA VAL A 219 -4.04 -2.88 -18.73
C VAL A 219 -3.05 -4.03 -18.85
N TYR A 220 -1.99 -3.83 -19.61
CA TYR A 220 -0.95 -4.84 -19.81
C TYR A 220 0.00 -4.88 -18.62
N CYS A 221 0.17 -6.08 -18.08
CA CYS A 221 1.18 -6.40 -17.08
C CYS A 221 2.14 -7.44 -17.67
N ASP A 222 3.42 -7.13 -17.72
CA ASP A 222 4.46 -8.08 -18.09
C ASP A 222 4.47 -9.29 -17.15
N ALA A 223 5.00 -10.43 -17.60
CA ALA A 223 5.09 -11.64 -16.78
C ALA A 223 5.87 -11.41 -15.48
N SER A 224 6.88 -10.54 -15.49
CA SER A 224 7.67 -10.17 -14.32
C SER A 224 6.88 -9.38 -13.27
N HIS A 225 5.72 -8.83 -13.63
CA HIS A 225 4.82 -8.10 -12.73
C HIS A 225 3.84 -9.02 -11.98
N LEU A 226 3.89 -10.33 -12.17
CA LEU A 226 3.16 -11.29 -11.34
C LEU A 226 3.77 -11.32 -9.92
N VAL A 227 3.02 -10.85 -8.93
CA VAL A 227 3.45 -10.82 -7.52
C VAL A 227 3.19 -12.16 -6.84
N TYR A 228 1.99 -12.72 -7.04
CA TYR A 228 1.59 -14.04 -6.55
C TYR A 228 0.86 -14.82 -7.63
N ALA A 229 1.24 -16.07 -7.79
CA ALA A 229 0.56 -17.01 -8.69
C ALA A 229 -0.86 -17.35 -8.22
N PRO A 230 -1.72 -17.90 -9.13
CA PRO A 230 -3.04 -18.39 -8.76
C PRO A 230 -2.97 -19.41 -7.62
N GLY A 231 -3.84 -19.26 -6.62
CA GLY A 231 -3.86 -20.07 -5.40
C GLY A 231 -2.99 -19.52 -4.27
N GLU A 232 -1.82 -18.96 -4.55
CA GLU A 232 -0.95 -18.35 -3.54
C GLU A 232 -1.46 -16.98 -3.08
N ALA A 233 -1.98 -16.18 -4.03
CA ALA A 233 -2.44 -14.83 -3.78
C ALA A 233 -3.52 -14.76 -2.70
N PHE A 234 -4.46 -15.71 -2.67
CA PHE A 234 -5.53 -15.72 -1.68
C PHE A 234 -5.01 -16.01 -0.27
N VAL A 235 -4.07 -16.94 -0.13
CA VAL A 235 -3.47 -17.29 1.17
C VAL A 235 -2.72 -16.09 1.74
N ASP A 236 -1.91 -15.42 0.92
CA ASP A 236 -1.13 -14.26 1.36
C ASP A 236 -2.01 -13.08 1.74
N ILE A 237 -3.02 -12.75 0.91
CA ILE A 237 -3.92 -11.62 1.21
C ILE A 237 -4.74 -11.85 2.48
N MET A 238 -5.20 -13.08 2.74
CA MET A 238 -5.91 -13.38 3.98
C MET A 238 -5.04 -13.22 5.21
N ALA A 239 -3.78 -13.66 5.15
CA ALA A 239 -2.80 -13.43 6.21
C ALA A 239 -2.52 -11.93 6.40
N ALA A 240 -2.40 -11.16 5.32
CA ALA A 240 -2.21 -9.72 5.36
C ALA A 240 -3.42 -8.98 5.97
N ILE A 241 -4.65 -9.34 5.59
CA ILE A 241 -5.89 -8.78 6.14
C ILE A 241 -5.98 -9.05 7.65
N ASN A 242 -5.67 -10.25 8.11
CA ASN A 242 -5.72 -10.58 9.54
C ASN A 242 -4.72 -9.74 10.35
N ARG A 243 -3.50 -9.54 9.83
CA ARG A 243 -2.53 -8.61 10.44
C ARG A 243 -3.04 -7.17 10.39
N ALA A 244 -3.64 -6.75 9.27
CA ALA A 244 -4.19 -5.40 9.14
C ALA A 244 -5.28 -5.11 10.16
N ARG A 245 -6.22 -6.03 10.38
CA ARG A 245 -7.27 -5.90 11.39
C ARG A 245 -6.71 -5.66 12.79
N THR A 246 -5.59 -6.32 13.13
CA THR A 246 -4.97 -6.18 14.46
C THR A 246 -4.36 -4.79 14.65
N TYR A 247 -3.55 -4.29 13.72
CA TYR A 247 -2.97 -2.95 13.91
C TYR A 247 -4.01 -1.83 13.72
N VAL A 248 -5.03 -2.02 12.87
CA VAL A 248 -6.13 -1.06 12.75
C VAL A 248 -6.91 -0.97 14.05
N ALA A 249 -7.21 -2.10 14.71
CA ALA A 249 -7.82 -2.07 16.03
C ALA A 249 -6.97 -1.28 17.05
N ALA A 250 -5.65 -1.48 17.05
CA ALA A 250 -4.75 -0.69 17.90
C ALA A 250 -4.74 0.80 17.53
N MET A 251 -4.89 1.16 16.26
CA MET A 251 -4.96 2.56 15.81
C MET A 251 -6.25 3.27 16.23
N CYS A 252 -7.31 2.51 16.54
CA CYS A 252 -8.61 3.04 16.98
C CYS A 252 -8.72 3.22 18.51
N CYS A 253 -7.73 2.76 19.27
CA CYS A 253 -7.65 2.93 20.73
C CYS A 253 -6.91 4.20 21.10
#